data_217ba2a9aee420413da5286578dc6acb
#
_entry.id   217ba2a9aee420413da5286578dc6acb
#
_cell.length_a   1.000
_cell.length_b   1.000
_cell.length_c   1.000
_cell.angle_alpha   90.00
_cell.angle_beta   90.00
_cell.angle_gamma   90.00
#
_symmetry.space_group_name_H-M   'P 1'
#
loop_
_entity.id
_entity.type
_entity.pdbx_description
1 polymer ?
#
loop_
_entity_poly.entity_id
_entity_poly.type
_entity_poly.pdbx_seq_one_letter_code
_entity_poly.pdbx_strand_id
1 'polypeptide(L)'
;MLRGSIVALVTPMLASGDIDWTSLAALVEYHVGAGTSAIVAVGTTGESVTLSEQEHIAVVEKTVEFAAGRIPVIAGCGSNNTAPAIALSRRFAQAGVVAGLSVTPYYNKPTQEGLYRHYCA
;
A
#
# COMPACT_ATOMS: atom_id res chain seq x y z
N MET A 1 5.47 -14.20 11.23
CA MET A 1 4.59 -14.50 10.06
C MET A 1 3.25 -13.83 10.31
N LEU A 2 2.75 -13.03 9.39
CA LEU A 2 1.44 -12.38 9.49
C LEU A 2 0.33 -13.44 9.40
N ARG A 3 -0.64 -13.39 10.33
CA ARG A 3 -1.80 -14.29 10.39
C ARG A 3 -3.02 -13.53 10.86
N GLY A 4 -4.20 -14.01 10.53
CA GLY A 4 -5.46 -13.41 10.96
C GLY A 4 -6.09 -12.50 9.91
N SER A 5 -6.86 -11.51 10.35
CA SER A 5 -7.56 -10.57 9.48
C SER A 5 -6.60 -9.48 9.00
N ILE A 6 -6.41 -9.36 7.71
CA ILE A 6 -5.60 -8.32 7.07
C ILE A 6 -6.54 -7.48 6.21
N VAL A 7 -6.67 -6.20 6.52
CA VAL A 7 -7.59 -5.31 5.80
C VAL A 7 -6.89 -4.67 4.60
N ALA A 8 -7.54 -4.72 3.43
CA ALA A 8 -7.21 -3.83 2.31
C ALA A 8 -7.92 -2.49 2.57
N LEU A 9 -7.19 -1.51 3.08
CA LEU A 9 -7.75 -0.25 3.52
C LEU A 9 -8.13 0.63 2.32
N VAL A 10 -9.27 1.30 2.42
CA VAL A 10 -9.65 2.36 1.48
C VAL A 10 -8.79 3.60 1.72
N THR A 11 -8.59 4.42 0.69
CA THR A 11 -8.02 5.76 0.82
C THR A 11 -9.16 6.76 0.87
N PRO A 12 -9.51 7.31 2.04
CA PRO A 12 -10.62 8.25 2.14
C PRO A 12 -10.27 9.56 1.45
N MET A 13 -11.25 10.12 0.76
CA MET A 13 -11.11 11.35 -0.03
C MET A 13 -12.21 12.34 0.31
N LEU A 14 -11.87 13.63 0.26
CA LEU A 14 -12.81 14.73 0.38
C LEU A 14 -13.63 14.86 -0.92
N ALA A 15 -14.72 15.60 -0.88
CA ALA A 15 -15.52 15.90 -2.07
C ALA A 15 -14.73 16.66 -3.17
N SER A 16 -13.62 17.30 -2.82
CA SER A 16 -12.66 17.91 -3.75
C SER A 16 -11.80 16.91 -4.52
N GLY A 17 -11.73 15.66 -4.03
CA GLY A 17 -10.80 14.62 -4.52
C GLY A 17 -9.48 14.55 -3.75
N ASP A 18 -9.21 15.49 -2.84
CA ASP A 18 -8.02 15.46 -1.99
C ASP A 18 -8.13 14.33 -0.94
N ILE A 19 -6.98 13.84 -0.46
CA ILE A 19 -6.96 12.81 0.57
C ILE A 19 -7.45 13.36 1.91
N ASP A 20 -8.42 12.66 2.52
CA ASP A 20 -8.91 12.97 3.86
C ASP A 20 -8.03 12.31 4.93
N TRP A 21 -7.03 13.03 5.36
CA TRP A 21 -6.07 12.57 6.37
C TRP A 21 -6.71 12.30 7.73
N THR A 22 -7.75 13.04 8.09
CA THR A 22 -8.47 12.87 9.35
C THR A 22 -9.22 11.53 9.36
N SER A 23 -9.93 11.23 8.28
CA SER A 23 -10.62 9.96 8.13
C SER A 23 -9.65 8.80 8.01
N LEU A 24 -8.49 8.98 7.36
CA LEU A 24 -7.46 7.95 7.29
C LEU A 24 -6.93 7.60 8.70
N ALA A 25 -6.62 8.61 9.52
CA ALA A 25 -6.19 8.39 10.89
C ALA A 25 -7.26 7.66 11.71
N ALA A 26 -8.53 8.05 11.58
CA ALA A 26 -9.65 7.41 12.27
C ALA A 26 -9.82 5.93 11.86
N LEU A 27 -9.64 5.61 10.57
CA LEU A 27 -9.68 4.23 10.08
C LEU A 27 -8.54 3.39 10.66
N VAL A 28 -7.33 3.92 10.72
CA VAL A 28 -6.20 3.22 11.35
C VAL A 28 -6.49 2.95 12.83
N GLU A 29 -6.98 3.93 13.59
CA GLU A 29 -7.38 3.75 14.99
C GLU A 29 -8.48 2.69 15.16
N TYR A 30 -9.48 2.71 14.29
CA TYR A 30 -10.53 1.69 14.29
C TYR A 30 -9.93 0.28 14.15
N HIS A 31 -9.02 0.06 13.21
CA HIS A 31 -8.40 -1.25 12.99
C HIS A 31 -7.47 -1.68 14.10
N VAL A 32 -6.75 -0.73 14.72
CA VAL A 32 -5.97 -0.99 15.95
C VAL A 32 -6.88 -1.44 17.07
N GLY A 33 -7.99 -0.73 17.32
CA GLY A 33 -8.95 -1.06 18.37
C GLY A 33 -9.72 -2.37 18.12
N ALA A 34 -9.98 -2.71 16.86
CA ALA A 34 -10.66 -3.94 16.45
C ALA A 34 -9.75 -5.19 16.47
N GLY A 35 -8.47 -5.05 16.74
CA GLY A 35 -7.53 -6.17 16.74
C GLY A 35 -7.24 -6.73 15.34
N THR A 36 -7.36 -5.91 14.30
CA THR A 36 -6.94 -6.28 12.93
C THR A 36 -5.45 -6.62 12.92
N SER A 37 -5.07 -7.68 12.22
CA SER A 37 -3.72 -8.22 12.26
C SER A 37 -2.70 -7.43 11.43
N ALA A 38 -3.14 -6.78 10.36
CA ALA A 38 -2.32 -5.88 9.55
C ALA A 38 -3.21 -5.00 8.65
N ILE A 39 -2.67 -3.88 8.18
CA ILE A 39 -3.29 -2.97 7.21
C ILE A 39 -2.52 -3.03 5.90
N VAL A 40 -3.22 -3.22 4.78
CA VAL A 40 -2.66 -3.01 3.44
C VAL A 40 -3.06 -1.60 3.00
N ALA A 41 -2.10 -0.68 2.97
CA ALA A 41 -2.27 0.68 2.47
C ALA A 41 -2.02 0.71 0.95
N VAL A 42 -2.85 1.46 0.24
CA VAL A 42 -2.72 1.72 -1.21
C VAL A 42 -2.57 0.43 -2.05
N GLY A 43 -3.34 -0.60 -1.69
CA GLY A 43 -3.63 -1.70 -2.62
C GLY A 43 -4.67 -1.27 -3.66
N THR A 44 -5.26 -2.21 -4.38
CA THR A 44 -6.34 -1.92 -5.37
C THR A 44 -7.55 -1.28 -4.68
N THR A 45 -7.93 -1.75 -3.49
CA THR A 45 -9.01 -1.17 -2.69
C THR A 45 -8.70 0.28 -2.27
N GLY A 46 -7.44 0.59 -2.04
CA GLY A 46 -6.97 1.95 -1.74
C GLY A 46 -6.76 2.82 -2.98
N GLU A 47 -7.28 2.40 -4.14
CA GLU A 47 -7.32 3.16 -5.38
C GLU A 47 -5.94 3.60 -5.91
N SER A 48 -4.92 2.74 -5.75
CA SER A 48 -3.53 3.01 -6.11
C SER A 48 -3.33 3.58 -7.52
N VAL A 49 -4.19 3.20 -8.48
CA VAL A 49 -4.07 3.63 -9.88
C VAL A 49 -4.60 5.03 -10.16
N THR A 50 -5.37 5.61 -9.25
CA THR A 50 -5.95 6.96 -9.36
C THR A 50 -5.16 8.01 -8.57
N LEU A 51 -4.28 7.57 -7.69
CA LEU A 51 -3.38 8.43 -6.93
C LEU A 51 -2.13 8.79 -7.75
N SER A 52 -1.68 10.03 -7.62
CA SER A 52 -0.33 10.39 -8.07
C SER A 52 0.72 9.63 -7.26
N GLU A 53 1.93 9.51 -7.78
CA GLU A 53 3.02 8.84 -7.05
C GLU A 53 3.29 9.50 -5.69
N GLN A 54 3.18 10.83 -5.62
CA GLN A 54 3.37 11.59 -4.38
C GLN A 54 2.28 11.28 -3.35
N GLU A 55 1.01 11.23 -3.76
CA GLU A 55 -0.09 10.85 -2.88
C GLU A 55 0.03 9.41 -2.43
N HIS A 56 0.38 8.49 -3.33
CA HIS A 56 0.62 7.08 -3.00
C HIS A 56 1.66 6.95 -1.88
N ILE A 57 2.80 7.60 -2.04
CA ILE A 57 3.86 7.60 -1.02
C ILE A 57 3.36 8.21 0.28
N ALA A 58 2.70 9.38 0.21
CA ALA A 58 2.22 10.08 1.39
C ALA A 58 1.18 9.26 2.19
N VAL A 59 0.25 8.55 1.51
CA VAL A 59 -0.73 7.70 2.19
C VAL A 59 -0.07 6.54 2.91
N VAL A 60 0.91 5.88 2.30
CA VAL A 60 1.63 4.79 2.97
C VAL A 60 2.40 5.30 4.18
N GLU A 61 3.17 6.39 4.03
CA GLU A 61 3.96 6.98 5.11
C GLU A 61 3.08 7.46 6.27
N LYS A 62 1.95 8.12 5.97
CA LYS A 62 0.98 8.55 6.99
C LYS A 62 0.28 7.37 7.66
N THR A 63 -0.02 6.31 6.94
CA THR A 63 -0.59 5.09 7.55
C THR A 63 0.40 4.47 8.54
N VAL A 64 1.69 4.41 8.21
CA VAL A 64 2.74 3.95 9.14
C VAL A 64 2.85 4.87 10.36
N GLU A 65 2.84 6.20 10.14
CA GLU A 65 2.86 7.19 11.22
C GLU A 65 1.66 7.01 12.17
N PHE A 66 0.44 6.92 11.65
CA PHE A 66 -0.78 6.74 12.44
C PHE A 66 -0.82 5.37 13.15
N ALA A 67 -0.32 4.32 12.49
CA ALA A 67 -0.18 3.01 13.11
C ALA A 67 0.76 3.03 14.33
N ALA A 68 1.79 3.87 14.32
CA ALA A 68 2.75 4.06 15.41
C ALA A 68 3.29 2.73 15.98
N GLY A 69 3.53 1.74 15.13
CA GLY A 69 4.00 0.41 15.51
C GLY A 69 2.98 -0.51 16.19
N ARG A 70 1.74 -0.04 16.40
CA ARG A 70 0.67 -0.81 17.06
C ARG A 70 0.03 -1.88 16.17
N ILE A 71 0.08 -1.68 14.86
CA ILE A 71 -0.41 -2.61 13.86
C ILE A 71 0.55 -2.63 12.67
N PRO A 72 0.92 -3.81 12.12
CA PRO A 72 1.78 -3.91 10.95
C PRO A 72 1.15 -3.26 9.72
N VAL A 73 1.93 -2.52 8.94
CA VAL A 73 1.50 -1.92 7.67
C VAL A 73 2.19 -2.62 6.51
N ILE A 74 1.42 -3.01 5.52
CA ILE A 74 1.83 -3.57 4.23
C ILE A 74 1.57 -2.50 3.18
N ALA A 75 2.51 -2.22 2.29
CA ALA A 75 2.31 -1.24 1.23
C ALA A 75 1.98 -1.89 -0.12
N GLY A 76 0.98 -1.39 -0.83
CA GLY A 76 0.82 -1.66 -2.25
C GLY A 76 1.99 -1.02 -3.01
N CYS A 77 2.83 -1.81 -3.67
CA CYS A 77 4.02 -1.33 -4.37
C CYS A 77 4.15 -1.88 -5.80
N GLY A 78 3.17 -2.65 -6.27
CA GLY A 78 3.19 -3.24 -7.60
C GLY A 78 2.93 -2.22 -8.71
N SER A 79 3.52 -2.49 -9.87
CA SER A 79 3.30 -1.74 -11.10
C SER A 79 3.45 -2.69 -12.29
N ASN A 80 2.86 -2.33 -13.43
CA ASN A 80 3.13 -3.01 -14.70
C ASN A 80 4.47 -2.57 -15.34
N ASN A 81 5.18 -1.64 -14.71
CA ASN A 81 6.53 -1.21 -15.07
C ASN A 81 7.48 -1.56 -13.92
N THR A 82 8.54 -2.32 -14.23
CA THR A 82 9.48 -2.84 -13.23
C THR A 82 10.23 -1.72 -12.50
N ALA A 83 10.65 -0.67 -13.18
CA ALA A 83 11.43 0.40 -12.57
C ALA A 83 10.66 1.18 -11.48
N PRO A 84 9.43 1.67 -11.69
CA PRO A 84 8.61 2.23 -10.62
C PRO A 84 8.32 1.24 -9.48
N ALA A 85 8.07 -0.04 -9.77
CA ALA A 85 7.83 -1.05 -8.75
C ALA A 85 9.04 -1.19 -7.80
N ILE A 86 10.25 -1.21 -8.35
CA ILE A 86 11.50 -1.23 -7.56
C ILE A 86 11.65 0.04 -6.72
N ALA A 87 11.40 1.22 -7.32
CA ALA A 87 11.54 2.50 -6.63
C ALA A 87 10.58 2.59 -5.43
N LEU A 88 9.29 2.28 -5.62
CA LEU A 88 8.31 2.25 -4.56
C LEU A 88 8.65 1.22 -3.47
N SER A 89 9.05 0.01 -3.86
CA SER A 89 9.42 -1.04 -2.91
C SER A 89 10.59 -0.61 -2.02
N ARG A 90 11.61 0.01 -2.59
CA ARG A 90 12.75 0.55 -1.83
C ARG A 90 12.34 1.70 -0.90
N ARG A 91 11.50 2.60 -1.38
CA ARG A 91 10.98 3.72 -0.60
C ARG A 91 10.21 3.22 0.62
N PHE A 92 9.30 2.28 0.42
CA PHE A 92 8.46 1.76 1.49
C PHE A 92 9.22 0.89 2.50
N ALA A 93 10.25 0.16 2.06
CA ALA A 93 11.15 -0.53 2.98
C ALA A 93 11.82 0.44 3.98
N GLN A 94 12.12 1.68 3.55
CA GLN A 94 12.68 2.73 4.40
C GLN A 94 11.61 3.40 5.27
N ALA A 95 10.35 3.41 4.85
CA ALA A 95 9.24 4.00 5.60
C ALA A 95 8.76 3.16 6.78
N GLY A 96 9.25 1.92 6.94
CA GLY A 96 8.90 1.05 8.07
C GLY A 96 7.73 0.11 7.82
N VAL A 97 7.35 -0.15 6.56
CA VAL A 97 6.38 -1.22 6.25
C VAL A 97 7.01 -2.59 6.47
N VAL A 98 6.18 -3.55 6.85
CA VAL A 98 6.65 -4.92 7.14
C VAL A 98 6.69 -5.82 5.92
N ALA A 99 5.98 -5.45 4.85
CA ALA A 99 5.93 -6.18 3.59
C ALA A 99 5.41 -5.30 2.45
N GLY A 100 5.67 -5.70 1.21
CA GLY A 100 5.06 -5.14 0.01
C GLY A 100 4.00 -6.09 -0.57
N LEU A 101 2.89 -5.53 -1.05
CA LEU A 101 1.90 -6.23 -1.85
C LEU A 101 2.05 -5.78 -3.30
N SER A 102 2.54 -6.67 -4.15
CA SER A 102 2.78 -6.37 -5.57
C SER A 102 1.72 -7.00 -6.44
N VAL A 103 0.95 -6.17 -7.14
CA VAL A 103 0.02 -6.63 -8.17
C VAL A 103 0.82 -7.19 -9.35
N THR A 104 0.31 -8.26 -9.95
CA THR A 104 0.86 -8.78 -11.20
C THR A 104 0.78 -7.72 -12.30
N PRO A 105 1.86 -7.51 -13.11
CA PRO A 105 1.85 -6.55 -14.19
C PRO A 105 0.61 -6.68 -15.06
N TYR A 106 -0.18 -5.62 -15.11
CA TYR A 106 -1.46 -5.54 -15.80
C TYR A 106 -1.30 -4.87 -17.18
N TYR A 107 -2.27 -5.02 -18.08
CA TYR A 107 -2.34 -4.44 -19.41
C TYR A 107 -1.31 -5.03 -20.40
N ASN A 108 -0.02 -5.00 -20.13
CA ASN A 108 1.07 -5.44 -21.02
C ASN A 108 1.24 -6.97 -21.13
N LYS A 109 0.49 -7.75 -20.34
CA LYS A 109 0.40 -9.24 -20.43
C LYS A 109 1.77 -9.91 -20.58
N PRO A 110 2.68 -9.80 -19.61
CA PRO A 110 4.00 -10.38 -19.70
C PRO A 110 3.94 -11.93 -19.78
N THR A 111 4.94 -12.53 -20.40
CA THR A 111 5.14 -13.99 -20.37
C THR A 111 5.51 -14.44 -18.95
N GLN A 112 5.47 -15.77 -18.69
CA GLN A 112 5.90 -16.32 -17.39
C GLN A 112 7.36 -15.98 -17.07
N GLU A 113 8.24 -16.04 -18.06
CA GLU A 113 9.63 -15.60 -17.92
C GLU A 113 9.72 -14.08 -17.63
N GLY A 114 8.89 -13.27 -18.27
CA GLY A 114 8.81 -11.83 -18.00
C GLY A 114 8.36 -11.53 -16.57
N LEU A 115 7.36 -12.27 -16.06
CA LEU A 115 6.92 -12.17 -14.66
C LEU A 115 8.03 -12.54 -13.68
N TYR A 116 8.70 -13.66 -13.94
CA TYR A 116 9.83 -14.09 -13.12
C TYR A 116 10.91 -12.99 -13.03
N ARG A 117 11.33 -12.44 -14.17
CA ARG A 117 12.33 -11.37 -14.20
C ARG A 117 11.85 -10.08 -13.52
N HIS A 118 10.56 -9.75 -13.66
CA HIS A 118 9.96 -8.59 -13.00
C HIS A 118 10.06 -8.69 -11.47
N TYR A 119 9.78 -9.86 -10.91
CA TYR A 119 9.81 -10.06 -9.45
C TYR A 119 11.20 -10.37 -8.89
N CYS A 120 12.16 -10.72 -9.72
CA CYS A 120 13.56 -10.95 -9.31
C CYS A 120 14.43 -9.68 -9.39
N ALA A 121 13.92 -8.61 -9.98
CA ALA A 121 14.66 -7.35 -10.13
C ALA A 121 14.65 -6.52 -8.85
#